data_32d222f759f7383577d41f164c52b8c4
#
_entry.id   32d222f759f7383577d41f164c52b8c4
#
_cell.length_a   1.000
_cell.length_b   1.000
_cell.length_c   1.000
_cell.angle_alpha   90.00
_cell.angle_beta   90.00
_cell.angle_gamma   90.00
#
_symmetry.space_group_name_H-M   'P 1'
#
loop_
_entity.id
_entity.type
_entity.pdbx_description
1 polymer ?
#
loop_
_entity_poly.entity_id
_entity_poly.type
_entity_poly.pdbx_seq_one_letter_code
_entity_poly.pdbx_strand_id
1 'polypeptide(L)'
;MAHSDFGTVDVIDPGNLEVAALIEGCPDGSGVLCAGTRRLVFAASRAAGKVVLIDPDRLEIIREITVGPKPNGLAWDAGRGRLLVADVDLSDQAARVIDVLSSELIARTRLPGRPRWCVFDDRADRFLINIREPASLISLSGSSGAIADSWSISSAGPHGLDLDRDRGRAFVACDGARVIVVDLASGKELYTIAISGEPDAIWFNPPRQRLYVGIGNPGLVEVVDTETATLLESIPTESGAKTSAFEVEHQQLYVFLPRSCATVVLEQT
;
A
#
# COMPACT_ATOMS: atom_id res chain seq x y z
N MET A 1 5.89 6.19 9.46
CA MET A 1 6.12 4.76 9.20
C MET A 1 5.64 3.95 10.38
N ALA A 2 4.94 2.82 10.18
CA ALA A 2 4.56 1.97 11.32
C ALA A 2 5.74 1.08 11.72
N HIS A 3 6.04 1.06 13.02
CA HIS A 3 7.08 0.23 13.62
C HIS A 3 6.41 -0.85 14.48
N SER A 4 6.23 -2.04 13.90
CA SER A 4 5.43 -3.12 14.50
C SER A 4 5.92 -3.55 15.88
N ASP A 5 7.24 -3.69 16.04
CA ASP A 5 7.84 -4.23 17.27
C ASP A 5 7.75 -3.25 18.46
N PHE A 6 7.76 -1.95 18.20
CA PHE A 6 7.64 -0.93 19.24
C PHE A 6 6.20 -0.41 19.43
N GLY A 7 5.30 -0.73 18.50
CA GLY A 7 3.91 -0.25 18.56
C GLY A 7 3.78 1.25 18.33
N THR A 8 4.69 1.83 17.53
CA THR A 8 4.74 3.26 17.22
C THR A 8 4.44 3.52 15.74
N VAL A 9 4.09 4.77 15.45
CA VAL A 9 4.22 5.36 14.12
C VAL A 9 5.33 6.40 14.20
N ASP A 10 6.43 6.11 13.51
CA ASP A 10 7.61 6.95 13.50
C ASP A 10 7.46 8.02 12.43
N VAL A 11 7.70 9.27 12.82
CA VAL A 11 7.65 10.43 11.94
C VAL A 11 9.09 10.88 11.66
N ILE A 12 9.43 10.98 10.39
CA ILE A 12 10.74 11.40 9.92
C ILE A 12 10.62 12.80 9.32
N ASP A 13 11.48 13.71 9.74
CA ASP A 13 11.61 15.04 9.14
C ASP A 13 12.38 14.92 7.82
N PRO A 14 11.78 15.27 6.67
CA PRO A 14 12.45 15.17 5.39
C PRO A 14 13.61 16.16 5.20
N GLY A 15 13.66 17.24 6.00
CA GLY A 15 14.69 18.27 5.87
C GLY A 15 16.05 17.88 6.47
N ASN A 16 16.04 17.13 7.58
CA ASN A 16 17.26 16.68 8.26
C ASN A 16 17.39 15.16 8.34
N LEU A 17 16.35 14.41 7.90
CA LEU A 17 16.26 12.94 7.91
C LEU A 17 16.35 12.33 9.32
N GLU A 18 15.97 13.10 10.34
CA GLU A 18 15.91 12.64 11.73
C GLU A 18 14.48 12.22 12.11
N VAL A 19 14.37 11.38 13.14
CA VAL A 19 13.09 11.03 13.74
C VAL A 19 12.55 12.24 14.51
N ALA A 20 11.50 12.85 13.97
CA ALA A 20 10.85 14.02 14.59
C ALA A 20 9.92 13.64 15.73
N ALA A 21 9.26 12.46 15.65
CA ALA A 21 8.38 11.96 16.70
C ALA A 21 8.19 10.45 16.63
N LEU A 22 7.89 9.86 17.80
CA LEU A 22 7.42 8.49 17.94
C LEU A 22 6.01 8.55 18.53
N ILE A 23 5.00 8.20 17.73
CA ILE A 23 3.60 8.23 18.13
C ILE A 23 3.22 6.83 18.63
N GLU A 24 3.09 6.67 19.94
CA GLU A 24 2.71 5.41 20.58
C GLU A 24 1.23 5.08 20.39
N GLY A 25 0.84 3.81 20.56
CA GLY A 25 -0.56 3.37 20.51
C GLY A 25 -0.96 2.62 19.24
N CYS A 26 0.02 2.15 18.46
CA CYS A 26 -0.20 1.35 17.25
C CYS A 26 0.47 -0.04 17.33
N PRO A 27 0.11 -0.91 18.31
CA PRO A 27 0.76 -2.20 18.49
C PRO A 27 0.56 -3.11 17.27
N ASP A 28 1.65 -3.80 16.86
CA ASP A 28 1.73 -4.56 15.60
C ASP A 28 1.29 -3.71 14.40
N GLY A 29 1.83 -2.48 14.31
CA GLY A 29 1.54 -1.54 13.24
C GLY A 29 1.85 -2.10 11.86
N SER A 30 0.98 -1.83 10.88
CA SER A 30 1.14 -2.33 9.51
C SER A 30 0.97 -1.21 8.47
N GLY A 31 -0.12 -1.16 7.72
CA GLY A 31 -0.33 -0.13 6.72
C GLY A 31 -0.39 1.28 7.32
N VAL A 32 0.32 2.21 6.70
CA VAL A 32 0.21 3.65 6.97
C VAL A 32 -0.23 4.34 5.67
N LEU A 33 -1.19 5.24 5.77
CA LEU A 33 -1.74 5.95 4.63
C LEU A 33 -1.96 7.43 4.97
N CYS A 34 -1.41 8.32 4.14
CA CYS A 34 -1.63 9.76 4.27
C CYS A 34 -2.84 10.19 3.43
N ALA A 35 -3.83 10.81 4.08
CA ALA A 35 -4.95 11.48 3.43
C ALA A 35 -4.68 12.99 3.35
N GLY A 36 -3.77 13.40 2.46
CA GLY A 36 -3.24 14.76 2.38
C GLY A 36 -4.31 15.85 2.31
N THR A 37 -5.38 15.64 1.54
CA THR A 37 -6.50 16.59 1.41
C THR A 37 -7.27 16.82 2.71
N ARG A 38 -7.21 15.87 3.65
CA ARG A 38 -7.86 15.94 4.96
C ARG A 38 -6.89 16.23 6.11
N ARG A 39 -5.57 16.33 5.82
CA ARG A 39 -4.51 16.47 6.83
C ARG A 39 -4.65 15.40 7.94
N LEU A 40 -4.77 14.14 7.52
CA LEU A 40 -4.89 12.97 8.39
C LEU A 40 -3.90 11.90 7.95
N VAL A 41 -3.39 11.16 8.91
CA VAL A 41 -2.65 9.92 8.68
C VAL A 41 -3.40 8.78 9.34
N PHE A 42 -3.61 7.70 8.59
CA PHE A 42 -4.18 6.47 9.10
C PHE A 42 -3.08 5.45 9.33
N ALA A 43 -3.12 4.73 10.45
CA ALA A 43 -2.25 3.59 10.67
C ALA A 43 -3.07 2.40 11.18
N ALA A 44 -2.85 1.24 10.58
CA ALA A 44 -3.52 0.01 10.97
C ALA A 44 -2.75 -0.67 12.10
N SER A 45 -3.42 -0.93 13.22
CA SER A 45 -2.91 -1.64 14.39
C SER A 45 -3.51 -3.04 14.45
N ARG A 46 -2.74 -4.04 14.03
CA ARG A 46 -3.21 -5.42 13.93
C ARG A 46 -3.51 -6.03 15.29
N ALA A 47 -2.66 -5.82 16.28
CA ALA A 47 -2.87 -6.38 17.61
C ALA A 47 -4.07 -5.75 18.34
N ALA A 48 -4.39 -4.49 18.04
CA ALA A 48 -5.54 -3.81 18.64
C ALA A 48 -6.84 -3.99 17.84
N GLY A 49 -6.79 -4.48 16.60
CA GLY A 49 -7.96 -4.57 15.72
C GLY A 49 -8.53 -3.20 15.34
N LYS A 50 -7.68 -2.18 15.23
CA LYS A 50 -8.07 -0.79 15.06
C LYS A 50 -7.31 -0.13 13.91
N VAL A 51 -7.88 0.97 13.41
CA VAL A 51 -7.14 2.00 12.70
C VAL A 51 -7.05 3.22 13.60
N VAL A 52 -5.84 3.75 13.78
CA VAL A 52 -5.61 5.01 14.49
C VAL A 52 -5.56 6.15 13.47
N LEU A 53 -6.17 7.28 13.85
CA LEU A 53 -6.14 8.53 13.11
C LEU A 53 -5.18 9.48 13.79
N ILE A 54 -4.20 9.95 13.05
CA ILE A 54 -3.14 10.81 13.54
C ILE A 54 -3.29 12.19 12.91
N ASP A 55 -3.21 13.22 13.74
CA ASP A 55 -3.06 14.61 13.31
C ASP A 55 -1.57 14.85 12.98
N PRO A 56 -1.20 15.13 11.72
CA PRO A 56 0.19 15.29 11.35
C PRO A 56 0.83 16.60 11.86
N ASP A 57 0.03 17.58 12.27
CA ASP A 57 0.55 18.85 12.79
C ASP A 57 0.84 18.76 14.30
N ARG A 58 -0.03 18.00 15.01
CA ARG A 58 0.13 17.79 16.46
C ARG A 58 0.99 16.59 16.79
N LEU A 59 1.19 15.69 15.82
CA LEU A 59 1.90 14.43 15.97
C LEU A 59 1.29 13.54 17.08
N GLU A 60 -0.02 13.49 17.12
CA GLU A 60 -0.78 12.74 18.12
C GLU A 60 -1.94 11.94 17.52
N ILE A 61 -2.32 10.84 18.18
CA ILE A 61 -3.53 10.10 17.85
C ILE A 61 -4.74 10.91 18.31
N ILE A 62 -5.61 11.30 17.37
CA ILE A 62 -6.83 12.05 17.65
C ILE A 62 -8.07 11.18 17.71
N ARG A 63 -8.00 9.97 17.15
CA ARG A 63 -9.12 9.01 17.15
C ARG A 63 -8.63 7.58 16.89
N GLU A 64 -9.40 6.62 17.41
CA GLU A 64 -9.27 5.21 17.10
C GLU A 64 -10.59 4.66 16.59
N ILE A 65 -10.55 3.82 15.57
CA ILE A 65 -11.74 3.16 15.00
C ILE A 65 -11.51 1.66 15.06
N THR A 66 -12.39 0.93 15.74
CA THR A 66 -12.38 -0.54 15.73
C THR A 66 -12.86 -1.02 14.38
N VAL A 67 -12.05 -1.85 13.70
CA VAL A 67 -12.28 -2.20 12.30
C VAL A 67 -12.35 -3.71 12.05
N GLY A 68 -11.64 -4.52 12.82
CA GLY A 68 -11.61 -5.97 12.62
C GLY A 68 -10.41 -6.61 13.29
N PRO A 69 -10.29 -7.95 13.29
CA PRO A 69 -9.29 -8.63 14.12
C PRO A 69 -7.84 -8.37 13.69
N LYS A 70 -7.57 -8.14 12.38
CA LYS A 70 -6.18 -7.98 11.89
C LYS A 70 -6.08 -7.03 10.69
N PRO A 71 -6.35 -5.73 10.87
CA PRO A 71 -6.29 -4.74 9.79
C PRO A 71 -4.86 -4.62 9.23
N ASN A 72 -4.74 -4.47 7.90
CA ASN A 72 -3.44 -4.43 7.24
C ASN A 72 -3.39 -3.36 6.12
N GLY A 73 -3.95 -3.64 4.95
CA GLY A 73 -3.97 -2.71 3.83
C GLY A 73 -5.00 -1.61 4.01
N LEU A 74 -4.67 -0.40 3.58
CA LEU A 74 -5.53 0.79 3.67
C LEU A 74 -5.67 1.44 2.30
N ALA A 75 -6.87 1.88 1.94
CA ALA A 75 -7.11 2.71 0.75
C ALA A 75 -8.12 3.81 1.04
N TRP A 76 -7.90 5.02 0.51
CA TRP A 76 -8.64 6.21 0.84
C TRP A 76 -9.45 6.75 -0.33
N ASP A 77 -10.77 6.85 -0.15
CA ASP A 77 -11.68 7.60 -1.01
C ASP A 77 -11.83 9.02 -0.44
N ALA A 78 -11.07 9.95 -1.02
CA ALA A 78 -11.07 11.33 -0.59
C ALA A 78 -12.40 12.05 -0.87
N GLY A 79 -13.10 11.64 -1.92
CA GLY A 79 -14.37 12.25 -2.34
C GLY A 79 -15.48 12.02 -1.33
N ARG A 80 -15.57 10.81 -0.76
CA ARG A 80 -16.59 10.46 0.23
C ARG A 80 -16.09 10.50 1.67
N GLY A 81 -14.80 10.63 1.91
CA GLY A 81 -14.23 10.52 3.26
C GLY A 81 -14.30 9.09 3.80
N ARG A 82 -14.10 8.09 2.93
CA ARG A 82 -14.18 6.68 3.26
C ARG A 82 -12.83 6.00 3.23
N LEU A 83 -12.60 5.18 4.25
CA LEU A 83 -11.40 4.34 4.34
C LEU A 83 -11.78 2.88 4.10
N LEU A 84 -11.15 2.25 3.13
CA LEU A 84 -11.15 0.80 3.02
C LEU A 84 -10.03 0.24 3.89
N VAL A 85 -10.36 -0.79 4.68
CA VAL A 85 -9.45 -1.55 5.50
C VAL A 85 -9.50 -3.02 5.08
N ALA A 86 -8.39 -3.55 4.61
CA ALA A 86 -8.23 -4.96 4.27
C ALA A 86 -7.76 -5.76 5.49
N ASP A 87 -8.57 -6.70 5.94
CA ASP A 87 -8.27 -7.56 7.10
C ASP A 87 -7.64 -8.87 6.66
N VAL A 88 -6.49 -9.21 7.25
CA VAL A 88 -5.70 -10.40 6.89
C VAL A 88 -5.88 -11.57 7.86
N ASP A 89 -6.79 -11.49 8.80
CA ASP A 89 -7.09 -12.60 9.71
C ASP A 89 -7.64 -13.80 8.94
N LEU A 90 -7.10 -14.99 9.21
CA LEU A 90 -7.48 -16.20 8.47
C LEU A 90 -8.94 -16.59 8.65
N SER A 91 -9.55 -16.23 9.78
CA SER A 91 -10.96 -16.51 10.07
C SER A 91 -11.91 -15.47 9.47
N ASP A 92 -11.40 -14.27 9.14
CA ASP A 92 -12.22 -13.13 8.70
C ASP A 92 -11.55 -12.27 7.61
N GLN A 93 -11.11 -12.92 6.53
CA GLN A 93 -10.56 -12.20 5.37
C GLN A 93 -11.66 -11.35 4.73
N ALA A 94 -11.60 -10.05 4.96
CA ALA A 94 -12.63 -9.12 4.51
C ALA A 94 -12.05 -7.74 4.16
N ALA A 95 -12.75 -7.05 3.28
CA ALA A 95 -12.63 -5.61 3.10
C ALA A 95 -13.74 -4.92 3.88
N ARG A 96 -13.38 -3.90 4.64
CA ARG A 96 -14.32 -3.05 5.37
C ARG A 96 -14.21 -1.62 4.88
N VAL A 97 -15.32 -1.04 4.47
CA VAL A 97 -15.41 0.37 4.09
C VAL A 97 -16.04 1.12 5.26
N ILE A 98 -15.36 2.15 5.72
CA ILE A 98 -15.73 2.91 6.92
C ILE A 98 -15.85 4.38 6.54
N ASP A 99 -16.92 5.02 6.95
CA ASP A 99 -17.00 6.47 6.96
C ASP A 99 -16.16 7.01 8.11
N VAL A 100 -15.13 7.76 7.77
CA VAL A 100 -14.13 8.21 8.77
C VAL A 100 -14.70 9.27 9.70
N LEU A 101 -15.68 10.08 9.25
CA LEU A 101 -16.25 11.15 10.05
C LEU A 101 -17.19 10.58 11.15
N SER A 102 -18.10 9.70 10.77
CA SER A 102 -19.03 9.04 11.70
C SER A 102 -18.45 7.83 12.40
N SER A 103 -17.36 7.26 11.89
CA SER A 103 -16.78 5.97 12.29
C SER A 103 -17.71 4.78 12.03
N GLU A 104 -18.68 4.94 11.15
CA GLU A 104 -19.64 3.90 10.79
C GLU A 104 -19.08 2.93 9.77
N LEU A 105 -19.36 1.65 9.97
CA LEU A 105 -19.08 0.60 8.99
C LEU A 105 -20.14 0.68 7.86
N ILE A 106 -19.71 1.11 6.68
CA ILE A 106 -20.57 1.23 5.49
C ILE A 106 -20.76 -0.13 4.82
N ALA A 107 -19.70 -0.91 4.71
CA ALA A 107 -19.74 -2.23 4.10
C ALA A 107 -18.69 -3.17 4.69
N ARG A 108 -19.05 -4.47 4.77
CA ARG A 108 -18.12 -5.56 5.04
C ARG A 108 -18.27 -6.62 3.95
N THR A 109 -17.24 -6.78 3.16
CA THR A 109 -17.22 -7.68 2.01
C THR A 109 -16.22 -8.79 2.23
N ARG A 110 -16.69 -10.05 2.27
CA ARG A 110 -15.80 -11.21 2.37
C ARG A 110 -14.96 -11.33 1.10
N LEU A 111 -13.67 -11.52 1.29
CA LEU A 111 -12.71 -11.71 0.20
C LEU A 111 -12.45 -13.19 -0.05
N PRO A 112 -12.09 -13.59 -1.28
CA PRO A 112 -11.85 -14.98 -1.64
C PRO A 112 -10.57 -15.56 -1.01
N GLY A 113 -9.72 -14.71 -0.45
CA GLY A 113 -8.46 -15.11 0.16
C GLY A 113 -7.75 -13.95 0.85
N ARG A 114 -6.49 -14.17 1.20
CA ARG A 114 -5.71 -13.19 1.99
C ARG A 114 -5.43 -11.92 1.20
N PRO A 115 -5.99 -10.77 1.61
CA PRO A 115 -5.72 -9.50 0.96
C PRO A 115 -4.29 -9.00 1.27
N ARG A 116 -3.79 -8.17 0.37
CA ARG A 116 -2.52 -7.48 0.48
C ARG A 116 -2.72 -5.98 0.30
N TRP A 117 -1.98 -5.36 -0.58
CA TRP A 117 -2.13 -3.94 -0.90
C TRP A 117 -3.48 -3.64 -1.52
N CYS A 118 -3.96 -2.45 -1.22
CA CYS A 118 -5.18 -1.92 -1.80
C CYS A 118 -4.98 -0.43 -2.14
N VAL A 119 -5.69 0.02 -3.17
CA VAL A 119 -5.69 1.39 -3.64
C VAL A 119 -7.10 1.82 -4.02
N PHE A 120 -7.37 3.12 -4.04
CA PHE A 120 -8.59 3.69 -4.58
C PHE A 120 -8.33 4.27 -5.97
N ASP A 121 -9.12 3.84 -6.94
CA ASP A 121 -9.17 4.38 -8.29
C ASP A 121 -10.32 5.39 -8.37
N ASP A 122 -9.98 6.67 -8.25
CA ASP A 122 -10.95 7.77 -8.23
C ASP A 122 -11.62 8.02 -9.60
N ARG A 123 -10.98 7.61 -10.70
CA ARG A 123 -11.55 7.73 -12.06
C ARG A 123 -12.67 6.73 -12.32
N ALA A 124 -12.53 5.53 -11.79
CA ALA A 124 -13.52 4.48 -11.98
C ALA A 124 -14.40 4.22 -10.75
N ASP A 125 -14.25 5.05 -9.70
CA ASP A 125 -15.00 4.96 -8.45
C ASP A 125 -14.97 3.56 -7.82
N ARG A 126 -13.76 3.03 -7.59
CA ARG A 126 -13.59 1.69 -7.07
C ARG A 126 -12.35 1.52 -6.20
N PHE A 127 -12.42 0.59 -5.27
CA PHE A 127 -11.25 0.08 -4.58
C PHE A 127 -10.71 -1.14 -5.32
N LEU A 128 -9.39 -1.25 -5.39
CA LEU A 128 -8.70 -2.41 -5.94
C LEU A 128 -7.88 -3.06 -4.84
N ILE A 129 -7.91 -4.39 -4.77
CA ILE A 129 -7.27 -5.17 -3.71
C ILE A 129 -6.57 -6.38 -4.31
N ASN A 130 -5.29 -6.53 -4.05
CA ASN A 130 -4.55 -7.75 -4.35
C ASN A 130 -4.93 -8.86 -3.38
N ILE A 131 -5.22 -10.04 -3.92
CA ILE A 131 -5.43 -11.28 -3.16
C ILE A 131 -4.27 -12.21 -3.45
N ARG A 132 -3.58 -12.64 -2.38
CA ARG A 132 -2.41 -13.49 -2.51
C ARG A 132 -2.73 -14.89 -3.05
N GLU A 133 -3.80 -15.49 -2.53
CA GLU A 133 -4.23 -16.84 -2.88
C GLU A 133 -5.75 -16.95 -2.69
N PRO A 134 -6.53 -17.32 -3.72
CA PRO A 134 -6.11 -17.50 -5.12
C PRO A 134 -5.63 -16.19 -5.74
N ALA A 135 -4.54 -16.24 -6.53
CA ALA A 135 -3.90 -15.05 -7.11
C ALA A 135 -4.89 -14.25 -7.96
N SER A 136 -5.29 -13.07 -7.46
CA SER A 136 -6.30 -12.24 -8.14
C SER A 136 -6.21 -10.77 -7.74
N LEU A 137 -6.76 -9.91 -8.60
CA LEU A 137 -7.04 -8.51 -8.33
C LEU A 137 -8.55 -8.34 -8.24
N ILE A 138 -9.04 -7.89 -7.09
CA ILE A 138 -10.47 -7.68 -6.82
C ILE A 138 -10.79 -6.20 -6.96
N SER A 139 -11.89 -5.91 -7.66
CA SER A 139 -12.48 -4.58 -7.75
C SER A 139 -13.74 -4.51 -6.88
N LEU A 140 -13.79 -3.51 -5.97
CA LEU A 140 -14.97 -3.22 -5.16
C LEU A 140 -15.54 -1.87 -5.56
N SER A 141 -16.86 -1.78 -5.70
CA SER A 141 -17.54 -0.50 -5.92
C SER A 141 -17.23 0.51 -4.80
N GLY A 142 -16.81 1.72 -5.13
CA GLY A 142 -16.54 2.80 -4.18
C GLY A 142 -17.80 3.25 -3.42
N SER A 143 -18.97 3.16 -4.06
CA SER A 143 -20.25 3.55 -3.45
C SER A 143 -20.76 2.51 -2.47
N SER A 144 -20.74 1.21 -2.81
CA SER A 144 -21.37 0.13 -2.03
C SER A 144 -20.39 -0.79 -1.30
N GLY A 145 -19.11 -0.79 -1.68
CA GLY A 145 -18.12 -1.76 -1.20
C GLY A 145 -18.31 -3.20 -1.68
N ALA A 146 -19.30 -3.46 -2.55
CA ALA A 146 -19.55 -4.80 -3.11
C ALA A 146 -18.51 -5.15 -4.17
N ILE A 147 -18.20 -6.45 -4.33
CA ILE A 147 -17.34 -6.92 -5.42
C ILE A 147 -18.02 -6.61 -6.75
N ALA A 148 -17.32 -5.86 -7.59
CA ALA A 148 -17.74 -5.57 -8.97
C ALA A 148 -17.07 -6.52 -9.95
N ASP A 149 -15.74 -6.74 -9.80
CA ASP A 149 -14.97 -7.61 -10.66
C ASP A 149 -13.96 -8.45 -9.86
N SER A 150 -13.55 -9.56 -10.46
CA SER A 150 -12.50 -10.43 -9.95
C SER A 150 -11.66 -10.93 -11.12
N TRP A 151 -10.41 -10.49 -11.20
CA TRP A 151 -9.50 -10.83 -12.29
C TRP A 151 -8.39 -11.74 -11.77
N SER A 152 -8.25 -12.90 -12.41
CA SER A 152 -7.16 -13.83 -12.10
C SER A 152 -5.82 -13.24 -12.52
N ILE A 153 -4.79 -13.42 -11.70
CA ILE A 153 -3.41 -13.00 -11.98
C ILE A 153 -2.56 -14.23 -12.25
N SER A 154 -1.84 -14.23 -13.37
CA SER A 154 -1.06 -15.39 -13.84
C SER A 154 0.20 -15.68 -13.02
N SER A 155 0.61 -14.74 -12.14
CA SER A 155 1.75 -14.89 -11.26
C SER A 155 1.32 -15.15 -9.82
N ALA A 156 2.07 -15.99 -9.11
CA ALA A 156 1.78 -16.33 -7.72
C ALA A 156 1.98 -15.14 -6.77
N GLY A 157 1.08 -15.02 -5.81
CA GLY A 157 1.22 -14.12 -4.68
C GLY A 157 1.17 -12.64 -5.00
N PRO A 158 0.09 -12.10 -5.63
CA PRO A 158 -0.11 -10.66 -5.75
C PRO A 158 0.07 -9.96 -4.40
N HIS A 159 0.96 -8.95 -4.36
CA HIS A 159 1.39 -8.28 -3.14
C HIS A 159 1.27 -6.75 -3.27
N GLY A 160 2.28 -6.06 -3.81
CA GLY A 160 2.25 -4.63 -4.05
C GLY A 160 1.29 -4.24 -5.17
N LEU A 161 0.67 -3.07 -5.06
CA LEU A 161 -0.31 -2.57 -6.02
C LEU A 161 -0.20 -1.06 -6.15
N ASP A 162 -0.06 -0.57 -7.37
CA ASP A 162 -0.20 0.85 -7.69
C ASP A 162 -0.79 1.06 -9.08
N LEU A 163 -1.19 2.29 -9.41
CA LEU A 163 -1.98 2.61 -10.60
C LEU A 163 -1.31 3.66 -11.48
N ASP A 164 -1.27 3.38 -12.77
CA ASP A 164 -1.19 4.41 -13.81
C ASP A 164 -2.61 4.83 -14.22
N ARG A 165 -3.12 5.84 -13.51
CA ARG A 165 -4.50 6.33 -13.72
C ARG A 165 -4.68 6.95 -15.11
N ASP A 166 -3.64 7.54 -15.67
CA ASP A 166 -3.71 8.20 -16.98
C ASP A 166 -3.90 7.21 -18.12
N ARG A 167 -3.24 6.05 -18.01
CA ARG A 167 -3.36 4.98 -19.00
C ARG A 167 -4.33 3.87 -18.62
N GLY A 168 -4.98 3.99 -17.45
CA GLY A 168 -5.92 2.98 -16.97
C GLY A 168 -5.27 1.61 -16.71
N ARG A 169 -4.07 1.59 -16.13
CA ARG A 169 -3.31 0.36 -15.84
C ARG A 169 -3.08 0.18 -14.35
N ALA A 170 -3.08 -1.08 -13.90
CA ALA A 170 -2.59 -1.47 -12.59
C ALA A 170 -1.25 -2.19 -12.70
N PHE A 171 -0.35 -1.91 -11.77
CA PHE A 171 0.88 -2.65 -11.56
C PHE A 171 0.68 -3.57 -10.37
N VAL A 172 0.72 -4.88 -10.61
CA VAL A 172 0.54 -5.93 -9.60
C VAL A 172 1.87 -6.65 -9.41
N ALA A 173 2.60 -6.29 -8.35
CA ALA A 173 3.85 -6.97 -8.02
C ALA A 173 3.56 -8.26 -7.26
N CYS A 174 4.19 -9.35 -7.71
CA CYS A 174 3.88 -10.71 -7.29
C CYS A 174 5.08 -11.42 -6.67
N ASP A 175 4.83 -12.24 -5.64
CA ASP A 175 5.86 -13.08 -4.98
C ASP A 175 6.56 -14.04 -5.99
N GLY A 176 5.94 -14.30 -7.14
CA GLY A 176 6.52 -15.03 -8.27
C GLY A 176 7.60 -14.26 -9.05
N ALA A 177 8.21 -13.22 -8.46
CA ALA A 177 9.27 -12.39 -9.04
C ALA A 177 8.85 -11.71 -10.36
N ARG A 178 7.66 -11.16 -10.38
CA ARG A 178 7.09 -10.47 -11.55
C ARG A 178 6.20 -9.30 -11.15
N VAL A 179 6.18 -8.28 -11.97
CA VAL A 179 5.11 -7.29 -12.00
C VAL A 179 4.20 -7.59 -13.18
N ILE A 180 2.94 -7.84 -12.93
CA ILE A 180 1.91 -8.02 -13.96
C ILE A 180 1.24 -6.66 -14.18
N VAL A 181 1.18 -6.24 -15.43
CA VAL A 181 0.48 -5.01 -15.81
C VAL A 181 -0.91 -5.37 -16.34
N VAL A 182 -1.94 -4.84 -15.67
CA VAL A 182 -3.34 -5.17 -15.95
C VAL A 182 -4.05 -3.96 -16.53
N ASP A 183 -4.78 -4.15 -17.60
CA ASP A 183 -5.72 -3.16 -18.14
C ASP A 183 -6.94 -3.06 -17.23
N LEU A 184 -7.18 -1.90 -16.68
CA LEU A 184 -8.24 -1.66 -15.68
C LEU A 184 -9.65 -1.61 -16.27
N ALA A 185 -9.80 -1.51 -17.59
CA ALA A 185 -11.11 -1.55 -18.23
C ALA A 185 -11.60 -2.98 -18.48
N SER A 186 -10.67 -3.88 -18.83
CA SER A 186 -11.00 -5.26 -19.20
C SER A 186 -10.55 -6.32 -18.20
N GLY A 187 -9.65 -5.97 -17.26
CA GLY A 187 -9.00 -6.92 -16.35
C GLY A 187 -7.98 -7.83 -17.02
N LYS A 188 -7.62 -7.57 -18.29
CA LYS A 188 -6.65 -8.38 -19.02
C LYS A 188 -5.23 -8.00 -18.66
N GLU A 189 -4.38 -8.99 -18.54
CA GLU A 189 -2.93 -8.78 -18.44
C GLU A 189 -2.41 -8.27 -19.78
N LEU A 190 -1.71 -7.13 -19.75
CA LEU A 190 -1.11 -6.50 -20.93
C LEU A 190 0.28 -7.05 -21.21
N TYR A 191 1.11 -7.06 -20.19
CA TYR A 191 2.49 -7.54 -20.23
C TYR A 191 3.02 -7.82 -18.83
N THR A 192 4.20 -8.41 -18.77
CA THR A 192 4.87 -8.80 -17.54
C THR A 192 6.28 -8.23 -17.51
N ILE A 193 6.71 -7.77 -16.33
CA ILE A 193 8.06 -7.29 -16.07
C ILE A 193 8.71 -8.26 -15.10
N ALA A 194 9.90 -8.76 -15.41
CA ALA A 194 10.68 -9.59 -14.50
C ALA A 194 11.34 -8.72 -13.43
N ILE A 195 11.33 -9.16 -12.17
CA ILE A 195 12.01 -8.56 -11.03
C ILE A 195 12.85 -9.61 -10.30
N SER A 196 13.78 -9.20 -9.44
CA SER A 196 14.79 -10.11 -8.86
C SER A 196 14.32 -10.94 -7.67
N GLY A 197 13.12 -10.72 -7.13
CA GLY A 197 12.66 -11.45 -5.94
C GLY A 197 11.25 -11.10 -5.49
N GLU A 198 10.94 -11.44 -4.23
CA GLU A 198 9.63 -11.17 -3.62
C GLU A 198 9.46 -9.69 -3.29
N PRO A 199 8.52 -8.99 -3.95
CA PRO A 199 8.24 -7.57 -3.71
C PRO A 199 7.33 -7.38 -2.50
N ASP A 200 7.30 -6.12 -2.00
CA ASP A 200 6.25 -5.68 -1.07
C ASP A 200 5.68 -4.34 -1.55
N ALA A 201 6.25 -3.22 -1.11
CA ALA A 201 5.82 -1.90 -1.56
C ALA A 201 6.28 -1.63 -2.99
N ILE A 202 5.37 -1.09 -3.80
CA ILE A 202 5.67 -0.54 -5.12
C ILE A 202 5.08 0.85 -5.25
N TRP A 203 5.74 1.71 -6.03
CA TRP A 203 5.30 3.09 -6.25
C TRP A 203 5.49 3.48 -7.70
N PHE A 204 4.42 3.94 -8.34
CA PHE A 204 4.46 4.45 -9.69
C PHE A 204 4.71 5.97 -9.68
N ASN A 205 5.67 6.39 -10.47
CA ASN A 205 6.02 7.78 -10.70
C ASN A 205 5.53 8.21 -12.10
N PRO A 206 4.35 8.85 -12.22
CA PRO A 206 3.76 9.19 -13.51
C PRO A 206 4.62 10.11 -14.37
N PRO A 207 5.21 11.21 -13.84
CA PRO A 207 6.04 12.12 -14.66
C PRO A 207 7.21 11.44 -15.34
N ARG A 208 7.78 10.41 -14.71
CA ARG A 208 8.96 9.70 -15.22
C ARG A 208 8.65 8.35 -15.85
N GLN A 209 7.40 7.88 -15.76
CA GLN A 209 6.99 6.54 -16.17
C GLN A 209 7.87 5.44 -15.54
N ARG A 210 8.16 5.60 -14.25
CA ARG A 210 8.99 4.69 -13.47
C ARG A 210 8.15 3.97 -12.42
N LEU A 211 8.47 2.70 -12.21
CA LEU A 211 7.95 1.92 -11.08
C LEU A 211 9.11 1.56 -10.16
N TYR A 212 9.00 1.94 -8.89
CA TYR A 212 9.93 1.54 -7.84
C TYR A 212 9.42 0.30 -7.16
N VAL A 213 10.24 -0.73 -7.04
CA VAL A 213 9.85 -2.03 -6.48
C VAL A 213 10.78 -2.38 -5.33
N GLY A 214 10.26 -2.41 -4.11
CA GLY A 214 11.01 -2.84 -2.92
C GLY A 214 11.06 -4.36 -2.84
N ILE A 215 12.26 -4.94 -2.87
CA ILE A 215 12.52 -6.39 -2.84
C ILE A 215 13.28 -6.75 -1.57
N GLY A 216 12.63 -7.51 -0.66
CA GLY A 216 13.20 -7.84 0.64
C GLY A 216 14.35 -8.85 0.62
N ASN A 217 14.39 -9.73 -0.37
CA ASN A 217 15.45 -10.70 -0.53
C ASN A 217 15.91 -10.72 -2.00
N PRO A 218 17.15 -10.31 -2.29
CA PRO A 218 18.31 -10.14 -1.36
C PRO A 218 18.33 -8.78 -0.61
N GLY A 219 17.48 -7.82 -0.90
CA GLY A 219 17.47 -6.45 -0.40
C GLY A 219 17.86 -5.49 -1.51
N LEU A 220 16.84 -5.07 -2.29
CA LEU A 220 17.00 -4.20 -3.46
C LEU A 220 15.83 -3.23 -3.56
N VAL A 221 16.09 -2.09 -4.17
CA VAL A 221 15.05 -1.31 -4.85
C VAL A 221 15.32 -1.43 -6.35
N GLU A 222 14.37 -1.97 -7.08
CA GLU A 222 14.43 -2.00 -8.54
C GLU A 222 13.64 -0.84 -9.13
N VAL A 223 14.26 -0.17 -10.12
CA VAL A 223 13.66 0.90 -10.90
C VAL A 223 13.35 0.36 -12.29
N VAL A 224 12.07 0.35 -12.62
CA VAL A 224 11.57 -0.21 -13.87
C VAL A 224 10.99 0.90 -14.75
N ASP A 225 11.30 0.89 -16.02
CA ASP A 225 10.62 1.69 -17.04
C ASP A 225 9.30 0.99 -17.43
N THR A 226 8.18 1.66 -17.20
CA THR A 226 6.86 1.07 -17.42
C THR A 226 6.38 1.16 -18.89
N GLU A 227 7.06 1.90 -19.75
CA GLU A 227 6.73 1.97 -21.18
C GLU A 227 7.44 0.89 -21.96
N THR A 228 8.72 0.68 -21.65
CA THR A 228 9.53 -0.33 -22.33
C THR A 228 9.53 -1.68 -21.62
N ALA A 229 8.96 -1.76 -20.43
CA ALA A 229 8.95 -2.93 -19.56
C ALA A 229 10.36 -3.44 -19.22
N THR A 230 11.31 -2.53 -19.07
CA THR A 230 12.72 -2.86 -18.81
C THR A 230 13.18 -2.44 -17.42
N LEU A 231 14.01 -3.28 -16.81
CA LEU A 231 14.73 -2.93 -15.59
C LEU A 231 15.82 -1.89 -15.96
N LEU A 232 15.79 -0.76 -15.28
CA LEU A 232 16.75 0.32 -15.48
C LEU A 232 17.90 0.27 -14.48
N GLU A 233 17.56 0.00 -13.22
CA GLU A 233 18.50 0.03 -12.13
C GLU A 233 18.10 -0.94 -11.02
N SER A 234 19.10 -1.52 -10.34
CA SER A 234 18.94 -2.28 -9.11
C SER A 234 19.81 -1.65 -8.04
N ILE A 235 19.18 -1.01 -7.06
CA ILE A 235 19.85 -0.28 -5.99
C ILE A 235 19.96 -1.21 -4.78
N PRO A 236 21.17 -1.61 -4.36
CA PRO A 236 21.33 -2.46 -3.18
C PRO A 236 20.86 -1.75 -1.90
N THR A 237 20.12 -2.50 -1.08
CA THR A 237 19.70 -2.13 0.25
C THR A 237 20.07 -3.25 1.22
N GLU A 238 19.51 -3.26 2.42
CA GLU A 238 19.73 -4.40 3.30
C GLU A 238 18.64 -5.46 3.15
N SER A 239 18.97 -6.70 3.44
CA SER A 239 17.99 -7.80 3.41
C SER A 239 16.83 -7.53 4.37
N GLY A 240 15.61 -7.65 3.87
CA GLY A 240 14.37 -7.30 4.54
C GLY A 240 13.84 -5.90 4.20
N ALA A 241 14.64 -5.04 3.56
CA ALA A 241 14.23 -3.70 3.15
C ALA A 241 13.26 -3.76 1.96
N LYS A 242 11.97 -3.81 2.24
CA LYS A 242 10.89 -3.90 1.25
C LYS A 242 9.74 -2.94 1.51
N THR A 243 9.76 -2.28 2.67
CA THR A 243 8.81 -1.24 3.03
C THR A 243 9.36 0.10 2.61
N SER A 244 8.59 0.84 1.85
CA SER A 244 9.00 2.14 1.32
C SER A 244 7.80 3.08 1.20
N ALA A 245 8.09 4.36 0.98
CA ALA A 245 7.12 5.38 0.63
C ALA A 245 7.72 6.31 -0.42
N PHE A 246 6.92 6.69 -1.40
CA PHE A 246 7.34 7.63 -2.43
C PHE A 246 6.67 8.99 -2.21
N GLU A 247 7.49 10.02 -2.13
CA GLU A 247 7.06 11.40 -2.03
C GLU A 247 7.17 12.06 -3.41
N VAL A 248 6.02 12.50 -3.93
CA VAL A 248 5.87 12.92 -5.33
C VAL A 248 6.43 14.33 -5.59
N GLU A 249 6.35 15.24 -4.62
CA GLU A 249 6.73 16.66 -4.81
C GLU A 249 8.25 16.80 -4.99
N HIS A 250 9.02 16.13 -4.14
CA HIS A 250 10.49 16.15 -4.21
C HIS A 250 11.08 14.95 -4.97
N GLN A 251 10.24 14.04 -5.45
CA GLN A 251 10.66 12.83 -6.18
C GLN A 251 11.60 11.94 -5.38
N GLN A 252 11.30 11.75 -4.08
CA GLN A 252 12.11 11.00 -3.14
C GLN A 252 11.46 9.68 -2.77
N LEU A 253 12.22 8.61 -2.76
CA LEU A 253 11.81 7.30 -2.26
C LEU A 253 12.46 7.02 -0.91
N TYR A 254 11.66 6.92 0.13
CA TYR A 254 12.08 6.55 1.48
C TYR A 254 12.01 5.04 1.63
N VAL A 255 13.11 4.40 1.98
CA VAL A 255 13.19 2.95 2.15
C VAL A 255 13.60 2.63 3.58
N PHE A 256 12.77 1.86 4.27
CA PHE A 256 13.08 1.41 5.62
C PHE A 256 14.06 0.25 5.61
N LEU A 257 15.10 0.36 6.43
CA LEU A 257 16.17 -0.61 6.63
C LEU A 257 15.95 -1.34 7.98
N PRO A 258 15.36 -2.55 7.98
CA PRO A 258 14.88 -3.18 9.21
C PRO A 258 15.99 -3.68 10.14
N ARG A 259 17.20 -3.95 9.62
CA ARG A 259 18.32 -4.45 10.43
C ARG A 259 19.05 -3.33 11.16
N SER A 260 19.22 -2.20 10.48
CA SER A 260 19.89 -1.02 11.04
C SER A 260 18.91 -0.07 11.74
N CYS A 261 17.58 -0.33 11.66
CA CYS A 261 16.53 0.58 12.12
C CYS A 261 16.71 2.00 11.60
N ALA A 262 17.01 2.13 10.32
CA ALA A 262 17.28 3.37 9.63
C ALA A 262 16.33 3.57 8.43
N THR A 263 16.36 4.76 7.86
CA THR A 263 15.71 5.05 6.59
C THR A 263 16.75 5.62 5.63
N VAL A 264 16.82 5.07 4.42
CA VAL A 264 17.58 5.67 3.34
C VAL A 264 16.61 6.41 2.42
N VAL A 265 17.05 7.56 1.93
CA VAL A 265 16.33 8.35 0.93
C VAL A 265 17.06 8.23 -0.39
N LEU A 266 16.33 7.76 -1.40
CA LEU A 266 16.83 7.65 -2.76
C LEU A 266 16.23 8.79 -3.57
N GLU A 267 17.11 9.63 -4.12
CA GLU A 267 16.75 10.74 -5.00
C GLU A 267 17.03 10.32 -6.45
N GLN A 268 16.11 10.64 -7.33
CA GLN A 268 16.38 10.50 -8.76
C GLN A 268 17.07 11.74 -9.30
N THR A 269 18.27 11.56 -9.74
CA THR A 269 19.01 12.58 -10.54
C THR A 269 18.53 12.64 -11.98
#